data_d1d7b5f7bf616e0b981c73950fa80c8c
#
_entry.id   d1d7b5f7bf616e0b981c73950fa80c8c
#
_cell.length_a   1.000
_cell.length_b   1.000
_cell.length_c   1.000
_cell.angle_alpha   90.00
_cell.angle_beta   90.00
_cell.angle_gamma   90.00
#
_symmetry.space_group_name_H-M   'P 1'
#
loop_
_entity.id
_entity.type
_entity.pdbx_description
1 polymer ?
#
loop_
_entity_poly.entity_id
_entity_poly.type
_entity_poly.pdbx_seq_one_letter_code
_entity_poly.pdbx_strand_id
1 'polypeptide(L)'
;MNRDAAGKAAVEAGWQAVRDDGRVRLELFEAAYAEPRLRQLFPWIGMGELHFSRCTEQRWTWDIPYIQPASGGTYWVSGPLRGETVGPAGTAQDAIGMVVQHLPADCGPAFLGTPEELAAHAATTQ
;
A
#
# COMPACT_ATOMS: atom_id res chain seq x y z
N MET A 1 -10.23 21.51 11.46
CA MET A 1 -9.73 20.62 10.39
C MET A 1 -10.62 19.38 10.34
N ASN A 2 -11.06 18.98 9.18
CA ASN A 2 -11.89 17.79 9.09
C ASN A 2 -11.03 16.53 8.98
N ARG A 3 -11.64 15.39 9.25
CA ARG A 3 -10.96 14.11 9.27
C ARG A 3 -10.42 13.71 7.88
N ASP A 4 -11.16 14.08 6.82
CA ASP A 4 -10.72 13.77 5.45
C ASP A 4 -9.41 14.47 5.08
N ALA A 5 -9.28 15.73 5.44
CA ALA A 5 -8.04 16.47 5.17
C ALA A 5 -6.88 15.90 5.99
N ALA A 6 -7.13 15.56 7.26
CA ALA A 6 -6.11 14.96 8.11
C ALA A 6 -5.68 13.58 7.59
N GLY A 7 -6.62 12.80 7.10
CA GLY A 7 -6.33 11.50 6.50
C GLY A 7 -5.46 11.61 5.26
N LYS A 8 -5.81 12.54 4.36
CA LYS A 8 -5.01 12.78 3.15
C LYS A 8 -3.61 13.25 3.49
N ALA A 9 -3.45 14.12 4.49
CA ALA A 9 -2.15 14.59 4.93
C ALA A 9 -1.31 13.45 5.50
N ALA A 10 -1.92 12.58 6.30
CA ALA A 10 -1.22 11.41 6.85
C ALA A 10 -0.76 10.46 5.75
N VAL A 11 -1.61 10.21 4.76
CA VAL A 11 -1.27 9.35 3.62
C VAL A 11 -0.11 9.96 2.83
N GLU A 12 -0.17 11.24 2.53
CA GLU A 12 0.91 11.89 1.79
C GLU A 12 2.22 11.86 2.57
N ALA A 13 2.16 12.07 3.88
CA ALA A 13 3.35 11.96 4.73
C ALA A 13 3.96 10.54 4.67
N GLY A 14 3.10 9.52 4.60
CA GLY A 14 3.55 8.14 4.43
C GLY A 14 4.28 7.93 3.10
N TRP A 15 3.75 8.49 2.00
CA TRP A 15 4.41 8.40 0.70
C TRP A 15 5.77 9.11 0.71
N GLN A 16 5.86 10.29 1.34
CA GLN A 16 7.14 10.98 1.42
C GLN A 16 8.15 10.22 2.29
N ALA A 17 7.69 9.58 3.36
CA ALA A 17 8.56 8.76 4.19
C ALA A 17 9.13 7.56 3.41
N VAL A 18 8.33 6.92 2.59
CA VAL A 18 8.78 5.82 1.72
C VAL A 18 9.82 6.33 0.72
N ARG A 19 9.56 7.47 0.10
CA ARG A 19 10.48 8.07 -0.84
C ARG A 19 11.82 8.38 -0.19
N ASP A 20 11.78 9.01 0.98
CA ASP A 20 12.98 9.46 1.68
C ASP A 20 13.79 8.31 2.25
N ASP A 21 13.16 7.19 2.55
CA ASP A 21 13.81 6.00 3.07
C ASP A 21 14.83 5.43 2.08
N GLY A 22 14.52 5.44 0.79
CA GLY A 22 15.44 5.03 -0.27
C GLY A 22 15.60 3.54 -0.47
N ARG A 23 14.93 2.69 0.32
CA ARG A 23 15.03 1.23 0.15
C ARG A 23 14.13 0.70 -0.96
N VAL A 24 13.13 1.45 -1.37
CA VAL A 24 12.28 1.10 -2.50
C VAL A 24 12.87 1.73 -3.75
N ARG A 25 12.99 0.95 -4.84
CA ARG A 25 13.51 1.48 -6.10
C ARG A 25 12.67 2.66 -6.54
N LEU A 26 13.31 3.71 -7.03
CA LEU A 26 12.62 4.95 -7.42
C LEU A 26 11.54 4.69 -8.47
N GLU A 27 11.83 3.83 -9.45
CA GLU A 27 10.87 3.49 -10.50
C GLU A 27 9.61 2.83 -9.94
N LEU A 28 9.77 1.99 -8.89
CA LEU A 28 8.63 1.36 -8.24
C LEU A 28 7.84 2.40 -7.46
N PHE A 29 8.53 3.26 -6.71
CA PHE A 29 7.87 4.35 -5.99
C PHE A 29 7.06 5.22 -6.93
N GLU A 30 7.66 5.64 -8.04
CA GLU A 30 6.98 6.53 -8.99
C GLU A 30 5.75 5.87 -9.61
N ALA A 31 5.85 4.59 -9.97
CA ALA A 31 4.71 3.86 -10.53
C ALA A 31 3.56 3.74 -9.53
N ALA A 32 3.89 3.45 -8.27
CA ALA A 32 2.87 3.33 -7.21
C ALA A 32 2.23 4.68 -6.91
N TYR A 33 3.05 5.72 -6.79
CA TYR A 33 2.59 7.07 -6.49
C TYR A 33 1.70 7.64 -7.59
N ALA A 34 1.94 7.24 -8.84
CA ALA A 34 1.16 7.70 -9.99
C ALA A 34 -0.17 6.95 -10.13
N GLU A 35 -0.34 5.82 -9.44
CA GLU A 35 -1.57 5.03 -9.56
C GLU A 35 -2.61 5.52 -8.56
N PRO A 36 -3.73 6.14 -9.03
CA PRO A 36 -4.70 6.74 -8.10
C PRO A 36 -5.28 5.76 -7.08
N ARG A 37 -5.47 4.50 -7.45
CA ARG A 37 -6.04 3.51 -6.54
C ARG A 37 -5.09 3.13 -5.41
N LEU A 38 -3.78 3.21 -5.64
CA LEU A 38 -2.78 2.97 -4.59
C LEU A 38 -2.40 4.26 -3.87
N ARG A 39 -2.40 5.39 -4.58
CA ARG A 39 -2.03 6.69 -4.02
C ARG A 39 -2.88 7.08 -2.83
N GLN A 40 -4.13 6.64 -2.78
CA GLN A 40 -5.04 6.92 -1.67
C GLN A 40 -4.82 6.05 -0.45
N LEU A 41 -3.99 5.01 -0.58
CA LEU A 41 -3.67 4.09 0.51
C LEU A 41 -2.43 4.55 1.26
N PHE A 42 -2.22 4.00 2.46
CA PHE A 42 -1.05 4.33 3.25
C PHE A 42 0.08 3.34 2.93
N PRO A 43 1.22 3.83 2.42
CA PRO A 43 2.35 2.95 2.09
C PRO A 43 3.30 2.82 3.26
N TRP A 44 3.96 1.66 3.37
CA TRP A 44 5.01 1.46 4.36
C TRP A 44 6.01 0.43 3.85
N ILE A 45 7.21 0.44 4.43
CA ILE A 45 8.28 -0.47 4.04
C ILE A 45 8.52 -1.45 5.17
N GLY A 46 8.51 -2.75 4.84
CA GLY A 46 8.86 -3.79 5.78
C GLY A 46 9.81 -4.77 5.10
N MET A 47 10.99 -4.99 5.68
CA MET A 47 11.98 -5.93 5.13
C MET A 47 12.35 -5.64 3.66
N GLY A 48 12.38 -4.36 3.28
CA GLY A 48 12.67 -3.97 1.91
C GLY A 48 11.50 -4.11 0.94
N GLU A 49 10.35 -4.48 1.42
CA GLU A 49 9.13 -4.66 0.62
C GLU A 49 8.26 -3.43 0.70
N LEU A 50 7.57 -3.12 -0.39
CA LEU A 50 6.59 -2.02 -0.42
C LEU A 50 5.21 -2.59 -0.12
N HIS A 51 4.64 -2.13 1.00
CA HIS A 51 3.33 -2.54 1.47
C HIS A 51 2.33 -1.41 1.38
N PHE A 52 1.05 -1.75 1.34
CA PHE A 52 -0.05 -0.78 1.30
C PHE A 52 -1.08 -1.16 2.37
N SER A 53 -1.66 -0.14 3.01
CA SER A 53 -2.62 -0.36 4.09
C SER A 53 -3.86 0.49 3.88
N ARG A 54 -5.00 0.00 4.35
CA ARG A 54 -6.26 0.74 4.33
C ARG A 54 -6.44 1.61 5.58
N CYS A 55 -5.43 1.65 6.45
CA CYS A 55 -5.40 2.56 7.60
C CYS A 55 -4.02 3.18 7.73
N THR A 56 -3.93 4.28 8.47
CA THR A 56 -2.70 5.08 8.54
C THR A 56 -1.77 4.71 9.70
N GLU A 57 -2.18 3.84 10.60
CA GLU A 57 -1.39 3.49 11.77
C GLU A 57 -1.15 2.00 11.89
N GLN A 58 -0.06 1.67 12.57
CA GLN A 58 0.30 0.29 12.84
C GLN A 58 -0.80 -0.38 13.68
N ARG A 59 -1.02 -1.65 13.49
CA ARG A 59 -0.17 -2.57 12.72
C ARG A 59 -0.67 -2.80 11.28
N TRP A 60 -1.33 -1.84 10.71
CA TRP A 60 -1.82 -1.83 9.32
C TRP A 60 -2.79 -2.98 9.03
N THR A 61 -3.35 -3.02 7.80
CA THR A 61 -4.47 -3.96 7.53
C THR A 61 -4.06 -5.32 6.98
N TRP A 62 -2.92 -5.46 6.33
CA TRP A 62 -2.43 -6.74 5.80
C TRP A 62 -3.41 -7.45 4.86
N ASP A 63 -4.19 -6.69 4.10
CA ASP A 63 -5.18 -7.25 3.18
C ASP A 63 -4.95 -6.85 1.72
N ILE A 64 -3.77 -6.33 1.43
CA ILE A 64 -3.38 -5.92 0.08
C ILE A 64 -2.04 -6.57 -0.25
N PRO A 65 -1.88 -7.10 -1.50
CA PRO A 65 -0.59 -7.66 -1.89
C PRO A 65 0.55 -6.64 -1.78
N TYR A 66 1.75 -7.13 -1.58
CA TYR A 66 2.93 -6.29 -1.44
C TYR A 66 3.98 -6.67 -2.48
N ILE A 67 4.97 -5.80 -2.69
CA ILE A 67 5.94 -5.93 -3.78
C ILE A 67 7.34 -6.06 -3.20
N GLN A 68 8.05 -7.12 -3.64
CA GLN A 68 9.43 -7.39 -3.26
C GLN A 68 10.34 -7.11 -4.46
N PRO A 69 11.54 -6.56 -4.25
CA PRO A 69 12.51 -6.49 -5.33
C PRO A 69 13.01 -7.89 -5.65
N ALA A 70 13.25 -8.13 -6.94
CA ALA A 70 13.81 -9.40 -7.41
C ALA A 70 15.05 -9.12 -8.25
N SER A 71 15.78 -10.16 -8.57
CA SER A 71 17.02 -10.03 -9.33
C SER A 71 16.79 -9.49 -10.74
N GLY A 72 17.80 -8.83 -11.30
CA GLY A 72 17.73 -8.34 -12.67
C GLY A 72 16.78 -7.15 -12.87
N GLY A 73 16.47 -6.40 -11.81
CA GLY A 73 15.57 -5.24 -11.92
C GLY A 73 14.10 -5.59 -11.95
N THR A 74 13.77 -6.86 -11.68
CA THR A 74 12.38 -7.32 -11.69
C THR A 74 11.77 -7.26 -10.29
N TYR A 75 10.52 -7.72 -10.16
CA TYR A 75 9.77 -7.68 -8.91
C TYR A 75 9.03 -9.00 -8.69
N TRP A 76 8.63 -9.22 -7.45
CA TRP A 76 7.78 -10.34 -7.07
C TRP A 76 6.62 -9.79 -6.25
N VAL A 77 5.40 -10.16 -6.62
CA VAL A 77 4.20 -9.70 -5.92
C VAL A 77 3.65 -10.87 -5.11
N SER A 78 3.44 -10.63 -3.83
CA SER A 78 3.01 -11.65 -2.86
C SER A 78 1.88 -11.12 -2.00
N GLY A 79 1.28 -12.03 -1.25
CA GLY A 79 0.33 -11.65 -0.23
C GLY A 79 -1.11 -11.71 -0.67
N PRO A 80 -1.98 -11.10 0.14
CA PRO A 80 -1.60 -10.25 1.29
C PRO A 80 -0.94 -10.98 2.46
N LEU A 81 -1.20 -12.25 2.67
CA LEU A 81 -0.58 -13.00 3.77
C LEU A 81 0.73 -13.64 3.32
N ARG A 82 1.63 -13.84 4.28
CA ARG A 82 2.87 -14.56 4.01
C ARG A 82 2.54 -15.95 3.49
N GLY A 83 3.27 -16.38 2.48
CA GLY A 83 3.02 -17.68 1.85
C GLY A 83 2.09 -17.62 0.66
N GLU A 84 1.35 -16.53 0.49
CA GLU A 84 0.53 -16.33 -0.70
C GLU A 84 1.37 -15.69 -1.79
N THR A 85 1.14 -16.11 -3.03
CA THR A 85 1.90 -15.62 -4.17
C THR A 85 0.95 -15.11 -5.24
N VAL A 86 1.21 -13.89 -5.75
CA VAL A 86 0.55 -13.39 -6.95
C VAL A 86 1.40 -13.73 -8.17
N GLY A 87 2.69 -13.41 -8.14
CA GLY A 87 3.58 -13.84 -9.19
C GLY A 87 4.72 -12.84 -9.49
N PRO A 88 5.55 -13.16 -10.47
CA PRO A 88 6.63 -12.29 -10.89
C PRO A 88 6.13 -11.14 -11.77
N ALA A 89 6.85 -10.04 -11.75
CA ALA A 89 6.57 -8.88 -12.60
C ALA A 89 7.90 -8.38 -13.18
N GLY A 90 7.93 -8.17 -14.49
CA GLY A 90 9.14 -7.74 -15.18
C GLY A 90 9.42 -6.25 -15.07
N THR A 91 8.40 -5.45 -14.78
CA THR A 91 8.52 -3.99 -14.67
C THR A 91 7.77 -3.48 -13.45
N ALA A 92 8.08 -2.25 -13.04
CA ALA A 92 7.36 -1.60 -11.96
C ALA A 92 5.87 -1.46 -12.29
N GLN A 93 5.55 -1.08 -13.53
CA GLN A 93 4.16 -0.93 -13.97
C GLN A 93 3.40 -2.25 -13.88
N ASP A 94 4.04 -3.34 -14.28
CA ASP A 94 3.41 -4.67 -14.19
C ASP A 94 3.14 -5.04 -12.73
N ALA A 95 4.10 -4.79 -11.83
CA ALA A 95 3.94 -5.06 -10.41
C ALA A 95 2.76 -4.28 -9.83
N ILE A 96 2.68 -2.99 -10.14
CA ILE A 96 1.59 -2.13 -9.69
C ILE A 96 0.25 -2.62 -10.22
N GLY A 97 0.19 -2.99 -11.50
CA GLY A 97 -1.03 -3.54 -12.10
C GLY A 97 -1.51 -4.81 -11.40
N MET A 98 -0.57 -5.67 -11.02
CA MET A 98 -0.91 -6.90 -10.30
C MET A 98 -1.51 -6.61 -8.92
N VAL A 99 -0.96 -5.63 -8.20
CA VAL A 99 -1.53 -5.21 -6.90
C VAL A 99 -2.93 -4.65 -7.09
N VAL A 100 -3.11 -3.77 -8.09
CA VAL A 100 -4.41 -3.14 -8.37
C VAL A 100 -5.47 -4.20 -8.68
N GLN A 101 -5.13 -5.22 -9.46
CA GLN A 101 -6.06 -6.29 -9.80
C GLN A 101 -6.52 -7.09 -8.59
N HIS A 102 -5.75 -7.09 -7.52
CA HIS A 102 -6.03 -7.86 -6.31
C HIS A 102 -6.46 -7.00 -5.12
N LEU A 103 -6.82 -5.73 -5.36
CA LEU A 103 -7.33 -4.88 -4.30
C LEU A 103 -8.70 -5.37 -3.83
N PRO A 104 -9.00 -5.24 -2.52
CA PRO A 104 -10.34 -5.53 -2.03
C PRO A 104 -11.39 -4.68 -2.74
N ALA A 105 -12.60 -5.23 -2.91
CA ALA A 105 -13.66 -4.56 -3.67
C ALA A 105 -14.02 -3.18 -3.12
N ASP A 106 -13.96 -3.02 -1.81
CA ASP A 106 -14.33 -1.76 -1.15
C ASP A 106 -13.13 -0.90 -0.79
N CYS A 107 -12.01 -1.09 -1.50
CA CYS A 107 -10.78 -0.38 -1.20
C CYS A 107 -10.91 1.09 -1.62
N GLY A 108 -11.02 1.96 -0.64
CA GLY A 108 -11.08 3.41 -0.82
C GLY A 108 -9.95 4.11 -0.10
N PRO A 109 -10.05 5.43 0.11
CA PRO A 109 -9.00 6.17 0.81
C PRO A 109 -8.70 5.57 2.18
N ALA A 110 -7.44 5.61 2.58
CA ALA A 110 -7.02 5.05 3.86
C ALA A 110 -7.71 5.76 5.02
N PHE A 111 -8.16 4.96 5.97
CA PHE A 111 -8.80 5.44 7.18
C PHE A 111 -7.74 6.03 8.13
N LEU A 112 -8.00 7.19 8.67
CA LEU A 112 -7.11 7.83 9.64
C LEU A 112 -7.26 7.13 11.00
N GLY A 113 -6.31 6.28 11.35
CA GLY A 113 -6.32 5.55 12.61
C GLY A 113 -5.73 4.16 12.49
N THR A 114 -5.99 3.35 13.49
CA THR A 114 -5.48 1.98 13.61
C THR A 114 -6.38 0.98 12.87
N PRO A 115 -5.89 -0.24 12.62
CA PRO A 115 -6.74 -1.29 12.01
C PRO A 115 -7.98 -1.60 12.86
N GLU A 116 -7.85 -1.56 14.19
CA GLU A 116 -8.96 -1.82 15.10
C GLU A 116 -10.01 -0.72 15.01
N GLU A 117 -9.56 0.53 14.88
CA GLU A 117 -10.47 1.67 14.70
C GLU A 117 -11.18 1.60 13.35
N LEU A 118 -10.46 1.17 12.31
CA LEU A 118 -11.07 0.98 10.99
C LEU A 118 -12.16 -0.10 11.06
N ALA A 119 -11.89 -1.22 11.72
CA ALA A 119 -12.85 -2.30 11.86
C ALA A 119 -14.09 -1.84 12.63
N ALA A 120 -13.90 -1.06 13.69
CA ALA A 120 -15.01 -0.49 14.47
C ALA A 120 -15.84 0.48 13.62
N HIS A 121 -15.18 1.33 12.84
CA HIS A 121 -15.86 2.28 11.94
C HIS A 121 -16.69 1.53 10.89
N ALA A 122 -16.14 0.49 10.28
CA ALA A 122 -16.85 -0.30 9.29
C ALA A 122 -18.08 -0.98 9.89
N ALA A 123 -18.00 -1.46 11.13
CA ALA A 123 -19.12 -2.10 11.82
C ALA A 123 -20.24 -1.09 12.11
N THR A 124 -19.92 0.17 12.33
CA THR A 124 -20.93 1.20 12.66
C THR A 124 -21.57 1.85 11.44
N THR A 125 -21.01 1.62 10.24
CA THR A 125 -21.53 2.25 9.01
C THR A 125 -22.43 1.35 8.20
N GLN A 126 -22.75 0.17 8.71
CA GLN A 126 -23.64 -0.76 8.03
C GLN A 126 -25.11 -0.48 8.32
#